data_844a41033ed38fec201971dabaec92aa
#
_entry.id   844a41033ed38fec201971dabaec92aa
#
_cell.length_a   1.000
_cell.length_b   1.000
_cell.length_c   1.000
_cell.angle_alpha   90.00
_cell.angle_beta   90.00
_cell.angle_gamma   90.00
#
_symmetry.space_group_name_H-M   'P 1'
#
loop_
_entity.id
_entity.type
_entity.pdbx_description
1 polymer ?
#
loop_
_entity_poly.entity_id
_entity_poly.type
_entity_poly.pdbx_seq_one_letter_code
_entity_poly.pdbx_strand_id
1 'polypeptide(L)'
;LIRNRESGTWEFHSVTQYAYQPASLLLEEGKSKFNQHNFYTDNSAAYLRKHNGFTQQYKAGIQGERATLKYTPTKQPNDFNASHLSLYLTPYFQLERGKWLTTLSLPLKAERYFSQQRSFLFFNPSTYLRYKLDYHWAFSLYGSLKRSAGDFSDLYPGLYQTDYRTWRDGNGLFPTNTTQTYNLYGEYKNTVQEFFITAALTYSRSNRNTLFEQSVSEDAIVYTRRELPNHSDSWNLSSTLSKGIYDWHLKTSLTLLLSRSNGEQLTRLADSKGNQQSLLQTYRYDYLKAEPKIIWSPADVFEAEYHATLGYGGSKIGSDTRLTPLLDFVQRLHLTFSIGQVDLRLSGEHYRNDLGGNTHLN
;
A
#
# COMPACT_ATOMS: atom_id res chain seq x y z
N LEU A 1 30.48 -3.21 5.87
CA LEU A 1 31.63 -2.79 6.64
C LEU A 1 31.35 -1.45 7.30
N ILE A 2 31.60 -1.31 8.60
CA ILE A 2 31.43 -0.05 9.36
C ILE A 2 32.80 0.38 9.86
N ARG A 3 33.14 1.65 9.64
CA ARG A 3 34.36 2.27 10.15
C ARG A 3 34.03 3.54 10.90
N ASN A 4 34.23 3.52 12.22
CA ASN A 4 34.04 4.67 13.09
C ASN A 4 35.30 5.54 13.17
N ARG A 5 35.12 6.85 13.15
CA ARG A 5 36.16 7.86 13.44
C ARG A 5 35.54 8.93 14.32
N GLU A 6 36.34 9.72 15.01
CA GLU A 6 35.89 10.87 15.82
C GLU A 6 35.04 11.88 14.99
N SER A 7 35.30 11.98 13.68
CA SER A 7 34.60 12.89 12.76
C SER A 7 33.30 12.31 12.19
N GLY A 8 33.01 11.00 12.32
CA GLY A 8 31.82 10.34 11.78
C GLY A 8 32.02 8.87 11.48
N THR A 9 30.95 8.23 11.02
CA THR A 9 30.90 6.80 10.71
C THR A 9 30.74 6.59 9.21
N TRP A 10 31.54 5.71 8.66
CA TRP A 10 31.38 5.20 7.29
C TRP A 10 30.77 3.82 7.31
N GLU A 11 29.75 3.62 6.48
CA GLU A 11 29.07 2.35 6.28
C GLU A 11 29.15 1.95 4.81
N PHE A 12 29.53 0.71 4.54
CA PHE A 12 29.54 0.13 3.19
C PHE A 12 28.56 -1.03 3.17
N HIS A 13 27.67 -1.00 2.22
CA HIS A 13 26.63 -1.98 2.02
C HIS A 13 26.71 -2.56 0.62
N SER A 14 26.70 -3.87 0.53
CA SER A 14 26.67 -4.59 -0.75
C SER A 14 25.67 -5.72 -0.64
N VAL A 15 24.72 -5.75 -1.54
CA VAL A 15 23.71 -6.81 -1.66
C VAL A 15 23.70 -7.30 -3.08
N THR A 16 23.68 -8.59 -3.26
CA THR A 16 23.43 -9.25 -4.55
C THR A 16 22.39 -10.34 -4.31
N GLN A 17 21.36 -10.35 -5.10
CA GLN A 17 20.23 -11.27 -4.97
C GLN A 17 19.89 -11.85 -6.34
N TYR A 18 19.54 -13.12 -6.33
CA TYR A 18 18.92 -13.79 -7.45
C TYR A 18 17.60 -14.37 -6.99
N ALA A 19 16.54 -14.08 -7.70
CA ALA A 19 15.20 -14.59 -7.43
C ALA A 19 14.66 -15.28 -8.68
N TYR A 20 14.07 -16.45 -8.48
CA TYR A 20 13.30 -17.16 -9.47
C TYR A 20 11.85 -17.26 -9.00
N GLN A 21 10.93 -16.72 -9.77
CA GLN A 21 9.50 -16.69 -9.47
C GLN A 21 8.75 -17.46 -10.56
N PRO A 22 8.49 -18.76 -10.38
CA PRO A 22 7.66 -19.51 -11.28
C PRO A 22 6.19 -19.24 -10.98
N ALA A 23 5.42 -18.92 -11.99
CA ALA A 23 3.96 -18.92 -11.93
C ALA A 23 3.41 -19.87 -13.01
N SER A 24 2.43 -20.68 -12.65
CA SER A 24 1.77 -21.56 -13.62
C SER A 24 0.27 -21.58 -13.38
N LEU A 25 -0.49 -21.51 -14.45
CA LEU A 25 -1.93 -21.59 -14.46
C LEU A 25 -2.33 -22.86 -15.25
N LEU A 26 -3.11 -23.73 -14.62
CA LEU A 26 -3.67 -24.92 -15.25
C LEU A 26 -5.05 -24.57 -15.79
N LEU A 27 -5.25 -24.75 -17.09
CA LEU A 27 -6.47 -24.46 -17.81
C LEU A 27 -6.98 -25.77 -18.44
N GLU A 28 -8.26 -25.85 -18.77
CA GLU A 28 -8.83 -27.00 -19.49
C GLU A 28 -8.13 -27.26 -20.84
N GLU A 29 -7.70 -26.19 -21.53
CA GLU A 29 -7.03 -26.24 -22.82
C GLU A 29 -5.50 -26.38 -22.75
N GLY A 30 -4.92 -26.45 -21.54
CA GLY A 30 -3.47 -26.60 -21.37
C GLY A 30 -2.90 -25.85 -20.17
N LYS A 31 -1.56 -25.70 -20.13
CA LYS A 31 -0.83 -25.07 -19.06
C LYS A 31 -0.15 -23.79 -19.53
N SER A 32 -0.52 -22.68 -18.94
CA SER A 32 0.17 -21.39 -19.10
C SER A 32 1.25 -21.23 -18.03
N LYS A 33 2.45 -20.79 -18.40
CA LYS A 33 3.57 -20.55 -17.48
C LYS A 33 4.10 -19.16 -17.69
N PHE A 34 4.29 -18.45 -16.58
CA PHE A 34 4.98 -17.17 -16.53
C PHE A 34 6.13 -17.27 -15.53
N ASN A 35 7.35 -17.34 -16.04
CA ASN A 35 8.55 -17.46 -15.22
C ASN A 35 9.32 -16.15 -15.25
N GLN A 36 9.73 -15.69 -14.07
CA GLN A 36 10.56 -14.50 -13.93
C GLN A 36 11.86 -14.85 -13.22
N HIS A 37 12.97 -14.49 -13.84
CA HIS A 37 14.30 -14.55 -13.26
C HIS A 37 14.77 -13.12 -13.01
N ASN A 38 15.07 -12.78 -11.78
CA ASN A 38 15.55 -11.47 -11.38
C ASN A 38 16.97 -11.60 -10.81
N PHE A 39 17.87 -10.80 -11.33
CA PHE A 39 19.18 -10.53 -10.74
C PHE A 39 19.20 -9.08 -10.29
N TYR A 40 19.54 -8.85 -9.05
CA TYR A 40 19.60 -7.54 -8.43
C TYR A 40 20.93 -7.36 -7.69
N THR A 41 21.55 -6.19 -7.81
CA THR A 41 22.71 -5.80 -7.02
C THR A 41 22.60 -4.35 -6.59
N ASP A 42 22.94 -4.05 -5.34
CA ASP A 42 23.02 -2.69 -4.77
C ASP A 42 24.32 -2.56 -3.97
N ASN A 43 25.17 -1.62 -4.36
CA ASN A 43 26.42 -1.33 -3.69
C ASN A 43 26.42 0.15 -3.31
N SER A 44 26.59 0.44 -2.03
CA SER A 44 26.52 1.80 -1.51
C SER A 44 27.53 2.09 -0.42
N ALA A 45 27.87 3.36 -0.31
CA ALA A 45 28.61 3.93 0.81
C ALA A 45 27.77 5.03 1.46
N ALA A 46 27.79 5.07 2.77
CA ALA A 46 27.15 6.13 3.54
C ALA A 46 28.14 6.75 4.54
N TYR A 47 28.07 8.05 4.68
CA TYR A 47 28.76 8.80 5.70
C TYR A 47 27.74 9.41 6.66
N LEU A 48 27.85 9.07 7.94
CA LEU A 48 26.98 9.54 9.02
C LEU A 48 27.79 10.40 9.98
N ARG A 49 27.27 11.60 10.30
CA ARG A 49 27.81 12.47 11.35
C ARG A 49 26.69 12.93 12.25
N LYS A 50 26.92 12.84 13.56
CA LYS A 50 25.99 13.33 14.58
C LYS A 50 26.70 14.33 15.49
N HIS A 51 26.10 15.51 15.68
CA HIS A 51 26.63 16.54 16.56
C HIS A 51 25.48 17.38 17.15
N ASN A 52 25.43 17.50 18.49
CA ASN A 52 24.49 18.37 19.22
C ASN A 52 23.02 18.27 18.75
N GLY A 53 22.50 17.04 18.62
CA GLY A 53 21.12 16.81 18.16
C GLY A 53 20.90 16.96 16.66
N PHE A 54 21.95 17.34 15.89
CA PHE A 54 21.92 17.36 14.44
C PHE A 54 22.61 16.11 13.87
N THR A 55 21.88 15.35 13.05
CA THR A 55 22.40 14.19 12.33
C THR A 55 22.34 14.48 10.84
N GLN A 56 23.42 14.23 10.16
CA GLN A 56 23.52 14.30 8.69
C GLN A 56 24.05 12.98 8.16
N GLN A 57 23.43 12.48 7.12
CA GLN A 57 23.87 11.28 6.42
C GLN A 57 23.86 11.54 4.92
N TYR A 58 24.91 11.09 4.25
CA TYR A 58 25.01 11.12 2.80
C TYR A 58 25.24 9.69 2.33
N LYS A 59 24.25 9.11 1.65
CA LYS A 59 24.34 7.78 1.07
C LYS A 59 24.42 7.90 -0.44
N ALA A 60 25.46 7.31 -1.05
CA ALA A 60 25.61 7.22 -2.51
C ALA A 60 25.80 5.76 -2.91
N GLY A 61 25.25 5.37 -4.05
CA GLY A 61 25.36 4.00 -4.50
C GLY A 61 24.99 3.79 -5.95
N ILE A 62 25.24 2.56 -6.39
CA ILE A 62 24.91 2.02 -7.69
C ILE A 62 24.07 0.78 -7.54
N GLN A 63 22.96 0.73 -8.26
CA GLN A 63 22.01 -0.37 -8.27
C GLN A 63 21.86 -0.88 -9.69
N GLY A 64 21.98 -2.18 -9.88
CA GLY A 64 21.76 -2.86 -11.15
C GLY A 64 20.66 -3.91 -10.99
N GLU A 65 19.78 -4.00 -11.97
CA GLU A 65 18.77 -5.04 -12.02
C GLU A 65 18.60 -5.56 -13.43
N ARG A 66 18.44 -6.88 -13.54
CA ARG A 66 18.14 -7.56 -14.78
C ARG A 66 17.02 -8.57 -14.54
N ALA A 67 15.96 -8.49 -15.34
CA ALA A 67 14.87 -9.44 -15.34
C ALA A 67 14.79 -10.16 -16.70
N THR A 68 14.56 -11.46 -16.65
CA THR A 68 14.16 -12.27 -17.80
C THR A 68 12.77 -12.81 -17.54
N LEU A 69 11.81 -12.40 -18.35
CA LEU A 69 10.41 -12.79 -18.26
C LEU A 69 10.13 -13.78 -19.40
N LYS A 70 9.66 -14.97 -19.06
CA LYS A 70 9.33 -16.02 -20.02
C LYS A 70 7.87 -16.38 -19.88
N TYR A 71 7.09 -16.06 -20.88
CA TYR A 71 5.70 -16.48 -20.97
C TYR A 71 5.58 -17.59 -22.00
N THR A 72 5.05 -18.74 -21.56
CA THR A 72 4.82 -19.90 -22.42
C THR A 72 3.33 -20.17 -22.48
N PRO A 73 2.61 -19.57 -23.41
CA PRO A 73 1.29 -20.02 -23.80
C PRO A 73 1.41 -21.34 -24.59
N THR A 74 0.30 -22.05 -24.74
CA THR A 74 0.26 -23.34 -25.44
C THR A 74 0.76 -23.27 -26.89
N LYS A 75 0.84 -22.08 -27.50
CA LYS A 75 1.14 -21.96 -28.96
C LYS A 75 2.38 -21.14 -29.34
N GLN A 76 2.84 -20.16 -28.52
CA GLN A 76 4.03 -19.35 -28.83
C GLN A 76 4.73 -18.85 -27.56
N PRO A 77 5.91 -19.38 -27.20
CA PRO A 77 6.70 -18.83 -26.10
C PRO A 77 7.21 -17.45 -26.48
N ASN A 78 7.19 -16.54 -25.53
CA ASN A 78 7.72 -15.19 -25.68
C ASN A 78 8.65 -14.86 -24.52
N ASP A 79 9.89 -14.54 -24.84
CA ASP A 79 10.94 -14.19 -23.88
C ASP A 79 11.21 -12.68 -23.95
N PHE A 80 11.22 -12.04 -22.82
CA PHE A 80 11.51 -10.61 -22.70
C PHE A 80 12.63 -10.40 -21.67
N ASN A 81 13.66 -9.66 -22.07
CA ASN A 81 14.78 -9.29 -21.22
C ASN A 81 14.74 -7.78 -20.95
N ALA A 82 14.76 -7.42 -19.71
CA ALA A 82 14.84 -6.05 -19.27
C ALA A 82 16.02 -5.87 -18.31
N SER A 83 16.69 -4.74 -18.40
CA SER A 83 17.75 -4.38 -17.46
C SER A 83 17.78 -2.88 -17.22
N HIS A 84 18.09 -2.49 -16.00
CA HIS A 84 18.32 -1.11 -15.67
C HIS A 84 19.53 -0.93 -14.75
N LEU A 85 20.14 0.24 -14.83
CA LEU A 85 21.20 0.71 -13.95
C LEU A 85 20.75 2.02 -13.32
N SER A 86 20.98 2.16 -12.03
CA SER A 86 20.67 3.39 -11.28
C SER A 86 21.90 3.87 -10.52
N LEU A 87 22.12 5.18 -10.55
CA LEU A 87 23.00 5.88 -9.64
C LEU A 87 22.17 6.71 -8.70
N TYR A 88 22.45 6.67 -7.41
CA TYR A 88 21.67 7.44 -6.45
C TYR A 88 22.53 8.15 -5.40
N LEU A 89 21.99 9.29 -4.93
CA LEU A 89 22.52 10.07 -3.81
C LEU A 89 21.34 10.42 -2.91
N THR A 90 21.46 10.10 -1.62
CA THR A 90 20.41 10.34 -0.63
C THR A 90 20.98 11.15 0.55
N PRO A 91 20.97 12.49 0.49
CA PRO A 91 21.19 13.31 1.65
C PRO A 91 20.03 13.18 2.62
N TYR A 92 20.35 13.00 3.89
CA TYR A 92 19.40 12.93 4.98
C TYR A 92 19.86 13.83 6.14
N PHE A 93 18.94 14.62 6.68
CA PHE A 93 19.17 15.52 7.78
C PHE A 93 18.13 15.29 8.86
N GLN A 94 18.57 15.25 10.11
CA GLN A 94 17.68 15.16 11.27
C GLN A 94 18.13 16.19 12.30
N LEU A 95 17.18 16.97 12.77
CA LEU A 95 17.37 17.90 13.88
C LEU A 95 16.45 17.51 15.02
N GLU A 96 17.03 17.24 16.17
CA GLU A 96 16.32 17.00 17.43
C GLU A 96 16.70 18.10 18.41
N ARG A 97 15.72 18.96 18.78
CA ARG A 97 15.93 20.06 19.70
C ARG A 97 14.72 20.29 20.58
N GLY A 98 14.86 19.98 21.87
CA GLY A 98 13.79 20.08 22.82
C GLY A 98 12.56 19.25 22.45
N LYS A 99 11.45 19.92 22.18
CA LYS A 99 10.18 19.30 21.83
C LYS A 99 10.05 18.94 20.34
N TRP A 100 11.03 19.33 19.51
CA TRP A 100 10.99 19.19 18.06
C TRP A 100 11.90 18.08 17.57
N LEU A 101 11.39 17.27 16.67
CA LEU A 101 12.15 16.37 15.81
C LEU A 101 11.77 16.65 14.36
N THR A 102 12.76 17.03 13.56
CA THR A 102 12.57 17.31 12.14
C THR A 102 13.51 16.43 11.32
N THR A 103 12.99 15.79 10.28
CA THR A 103 13.83 15.08 9.32
C THR A 103 13.55 15.60 7.90
N LEU A 104 14.59 15.64 7.09
CA LEU A 104 14.55 15.98 5.68
C LEU A 104 15.39 14.96 4.90
N SER A 105 14.78 14.28 3.95
CA SER A 105 15.45 13.35 3.04
C SER A 105 15.30 13.85 1.61
N LEU A 106 16.40 13.89 0.85
CA LEU A 106 16.47 14.46 -0.49
C LEU A 106 17.05 13.44 -1.50
N PRO A 107 16.42 12.27 -1.70
CA PRO A 107 16.91 11.28 -2.64
C PRO A 107 16.89 11.78 -4.07
N LEU A 108 18.03 11.64 -4.75
CA LEU A 108 18.20 11.87 -6.17
C LEU A 108 18.64 10.56 -6.81
N LYS A 109 17.97 10.12 -7.87
CA LYS A 109 18.23 8.85 -8.54
C LYS A 109 18.21 9.04 -10.05
N ALA A 110 19.30 8.73 -10.71
CA ALA A 110 19.41 8.66 -12.15
C ALA A 110 19.27 7.20 -12.58
N GLU A 111 18.33 6.90 -13.45
CA GLU A 111 18.04 5.55 -13.95
C GLU A 111 18.21 5.46 -15.47
N ARG A 112 18.81 4.38 -15.94
CA ARG A 112 18.92 4.03 -17.36
C ARG A 112 18.32 2.66 -17.61
N TYR A 113 17.26 2.60 -18.40
CA TYR A 113 16.62 1.37 -18.89
C TYR A 113 17.18 1.05 -20.27
N PHE A 114 17.91 -0.07 -20.38
CA PHE A 114 18.63 -0.40 -21.60
C PHE A 114 17.71 -0.93 -22.68
N SER A 115 16.75 -1.77 -22.33
CA SER A 115 15.83 -2.38 -23.30
C SER A 115 14.91 -1.36 -23.99
N GLN A 116 14.51 -0.30 -23.28
CA GLN A 116 13.66 0.77 -23.80
C GLN A 116 14.45 2.02 -24.22
N GLN A 117 15.78 2.03 -24.03
CA GLN A 117 16.68 3.16 -24.29
C GLN A 117 16.23 4.47 -23.62
N ARG A 118 15.61 4.37 -22.42
CA ARG A 118 15.12 5.54 -21.67
C ARG A 118 15.96 5.83 -20.43
N SER A 119 16.08 7.12 -20.13
CA SER A 119 16.77 7.61 -18.94
C SER A 119 15.87 8.54 -18.18
N PHE A 120 15.93 8.45 -16.83
CA PHE A 120 15.14 9.27 -15.93
C PHE A 120 16.01 9.85 -14.84
N LEU A 121 15.63 11.03 -14.37
CA LEU A 121 16.17 11.63 -13.16
C LEU A 121 15.01 11.83 -12.19
N PHE A 122 15.02 11.11 -11.09
CA PHE A 122 14.01 11.18 -10.06
C PHE A 122 14.53 11.93 -8.85
N PHE A 123 13.77 12.93 -8.40
CA PHE A 123 13.96 13.61 -7.14
C PHE A 123 12.77 13.32 -6.23
N ASN A 124 13.02 12.64 -5.10
CA ASN A 124 12.01 12.06 -4.23
C ASN A 124 12.11 12.61 -2.80
N PRO A 125 11.90 13.93 -2.59
CA PRO A 125 12.03 14.53 -1.27
C PRO A 125 10.96 14.04 -0.31
N SER A 126 11.34 13.92 0.97
CA SER A 126 10.40 13.70 2.06
C SER A 126 10.82 14.47 3.30
N THR A 127 9.83 14.89 4.08
CA THR A 127 10.03 15.58 5.34
C THR A 127 9.12 14.99 6.41
N TYR A 128 9.61 14.96 7.63
CA TYR A 128 8.85 14.58 8.80
C TYR A 128 9.14 15.60 9.91
N LEU A 129 8.08 16.08 10.53
CA LEU A 129 8.11 17.00 11.65
C LEU A 129 7.32 16.41 12.79
N ARG A 130 7.90 16.29 13.97
CA ARG A 130 7.21 15.89 15.21
C ARG A 130 7.38 16.96 16.24
N TYR A 131 6.27 17.29 16.91
CA TYR A 131 6.24 18.23 18.03
C TYR A 131 5.59 17.56 19.25
N LYS A 132 6.33 17.48 20.34
CA LYS A 132 5.81 17.03 21.64
C LYS A 132 5.35 18.26 22.42
N LEU A 133 4.04 18.47 22.51
CA LEU A 133 3.47 19.60 23.24
C LEU A 133 3.76 19.46 24.73
N ASP A 134 3.45 18.28 25.28
CA ASP A 134 3.69 17.91 26.68
C ASP A 134 3.90 16.38 26.80
N TYR A 135 3.72 15.82 28.01
CA TYR A 135 3.84 14.38 28.27
C TYR A 135 2.70 13.56 27.65
N HIS A 136 1.57 14.21 27.36
CA HIS A 136 0.37 13.56 26.87
C HIS A 136 0.21 13.71 25.36
N TRP A 137 0.54 14.90 24.82
CA TRP A 137 0.25 15.23 23.43
C TRP A 137 1.51 15.25 22.55
N ALA A 138 1.43 14.57 21.44
CA ALA A 138 2.39 14.73 20.35
C ALA A 138 1.67 14.79 19.00
N PHE A 139 2.23 15.61 18.11
CA PHE A 139 1.74 15.80 16.75
C PHE A 139 2.88 15.54 15.78
N SER A 140 2.56 14.98 14.61
CA SER A 140 3.53 14.88 13.54
C SER A 140 2.92 15.17 12.18
N LEU A 141 3.74 15.72 11.30
CA LEU A 141 3.44 15.99 9.91
C LEU A 141 4.47 15.29 9.04
N TYR A 142 4.02 14.55 8.06
CA TYR A 142 4.84 13.94 7.04
C TYR A 142 4.42 14.42 5.67
N GLY A 143 5.38 14.70 4.80
CA GLY A 143 5.15 15.03 3.40
C GLY A 143 6.18 14.33 2.52
N SER A 144 5.77 13.81 1.38
CA SER A 144 6.66 13.19 0.40
C SER A 144 6.19 13.37 -1.03
N LEU A 145 7.16 13.46 -1.93
CA LEU A 145 6.98 13.33 -3.37
C LEU A 145 7.78 12.10 -3.82
N LYS A 146 7.13 11.12 -4.43
CA LYS A 146 7.76 9.92 -4.98
C LYS A 146 7.50 9.84 -6.47
N ARG A 147 8.57 9.81 -7.25
CA ARG A 147 8.56 9.55 -8.69
C ARG A 147 9.19 8.19 -8.94
N SER A 148 8.57 7.40 -9.79
CA SER A 148 9.07 6.07 -10.15
C SER A 148 8.68 5.71 -11.57
N ALA A 149 9.48 4.85 -12.18
CA ALA A 149 9.10 4.08 -13.35
C ALA A 149 8.37 2.80 -12.92
N GLY A 150 7.67 2.16 -13.83
CA GLY A 150 7.04 0.87 -13.59
C GLY A 150 8.04 -0.27 -13.43
N ASP A 151 7.55 -1.38 -12.89
CA ASP A 151 8.33 -2.61 -12.74
C ASP A 151 8.59 -3.30 -14.08
N PHE A 152 9.53 -4.24 -14.11
CA PHE A 152 9.84 -4.98 -15.35
C PHE A 152 8.66 -5.77 -15.91
N SER A 153 7.79 -6.30 -15.06
CA SER A 153 6.54 -6.95 -15.50
C SER A 153 5.61 -5.98 -16.25
N ASP A 154 5.65 -4.71 -15.87
CA ASP A 154 4.90 -3.65 -16.57
C ASP A 154 5.45 -3.32 -17.95
N LEU A 155 6.73 -3.64 -18.19
CA LEU A 155 7.42 -3.39 -19.47
C LEU A 155 7.27 -4.55 -20.45
N TYR A 156 6.69 -5.68 -20.02
CA TYR A 156 6.47 -6.82 -20.91
C TYR A 156 5.55 -6.42 -22.07
N PRO A 157 5.99 -6.56 -23.33
CA PRO A 157 5.26 -6.00 -24.47
C PRO A 157 4.15 -6.92 -25.00
N GLY A 158 3.94 -8.09 -24.41
CA GLY A 158 3.00 -9.07 -24.88
C GLY A 158 1.79 -9.27 -23.98
N LEU A 159 0.80 -9.96 -24.52
CA LEU A 159 -0.38 -10.40 -23.78
C LEU A 159 -0.01 -11.62 -22.94
N TYR A 160 -0.29 -11.58 -21.64
CA TYR A 160 -0.10 -12.70 -20.74
C TYR A 160 -1.27 -12.87 -19.77
N GLN A 161 -1.50 -14.10 -19.36
CA GLN A 161 -2.60 -14.46 -18.48
C GLN A 161 -2.16 -14.38 -17.02
N THR A 162 -2.95 -13.68 -16.21
CA THR A 162 -2.69 -13.52 -14.76
C THR A 162 -3.55 -14.43 -13.89
N ASP A 163 -4.74 -14.78 -14.36
CA ASP A 163 -5.62 -15.80 -13.77
C ASP A 163 -6.49 -16.46 -14.87
N TYR A 164 -7.41 -17.35 -14.49
CA TYR A 164 -8.17 -18.16 -15.46
C TYR A 164 -9.00 -17.35 -16.47
N ARG A 165 -9.36 -16.10 -16.14
CA ARG A 165 -10.13 -15.21 -17.02
C ARG A 165 -9.45 -13.87 -17.31
N THR A 166 -8.35 -13.55 -16.62
CA THR A 166 -7.74 -12.22 -16.69
C THR A 166 -6.46 -12.26 -17.49
N TRP A 167 -6.40 -11.38 -18.48
CA TRP A 167 -5.26 -11.17 -19.36
C TRP A 167 -4.72 -9.75 -19.20
N ARG A 168 -3.43 -9.59 -19.30
CA ARG A 168 -2.76 -8.29 -19.32
C ARG A 168 -1.88 -8.12 -20.55
N ASP A 169 -1.97 -6.93 -21.15
CA ASP A 169 -1.13 -6.48 -22.24
C ASP A 169 -0.49 -5.14 -21.86
N GLY A 170 0.83 -5.13 -21.69
CA GLY A 170 1.61 -3.93 -21.41
C GLY A 170 1.73 -3.00 -22.61
N ASN A 171 1.45 -3.52 -23.81
CA ASN A 171 1.51 -2.81 -25.10
C ASN A 171 2.86 -2.09 -25.34
N GLY A 172 3.94 -2.56 -24.69
CA GLY A 172 5.29 -1.98 -24.79
C GLY A 172 5.41 -0.56 -24.24
N LEU A 173 4.38 -0.04 -23.57
CA LEU A 173 4.38 1.31 -23.02
C LEU A 173 5.15 1.38 -21.71
N PHE A 174 5.89 2.48 -21.52
CA PHE A 174 6.69 2.72 -20.32
C PHE A 174 5.90 3.52 -19.29
N PRO A 175 5.44 2.89 -18.18
CA PRO A 175 4.68 3.59 -17.18
C PRO A 175 5.58 4.43 -16.29
N THR A 176 5.13 5.64 -15.96
CA THR A 176 5.72 6.50 -14.93
C THR A 176 4.64 6.94 -13.96
N ASN A 177 5.02 7.06 -12.71
CA ASN A 177 4.13 7.49 -11.65
C ASN A 177 4.77 8.58 -10.78
N THR A 178 3.97 9.58 -10.41
CA THR A 178 4.32 10.61 -9.44
C THR A 178 3.29 10.60 -8.33
N THR A 179 3.69 10.22 -7.12
CA THR A 179 2.81 10.17 -5.95
C THR A 179 3.22 11.24 -4.94
N GLN A 180 2.27 12.04 -4.52
CA GLN A 180 2.37 12.98 -3.40
C GLN A 180 1.61 12.40 -2.22
N THR A 181 2.23 12.40 -1.04
CA THR A 181 1.58 11.92 0.19
C THR A 181 1.80 12.92 1.30
N TYR A 182 0.72 13.27 1.99
CA TYR A 182 0.72 14.11 3.18
C TYR A 182 0.01 13.37 4.30
N ASN A 183 0.61 13.34 5.47
CA ASN A 183 0.04 12.69 6.64
C ASN A 183 0.15 13.64 7.84
N LEU A 184 -0.99 13.88 8.49
CA LEU A 184 -1.08 14.56 9.78
C LEU A 184 -1.46 13.52 10.83
N TYR A 185 -0.67 13.41 11.88
CA TYR A 185 -0.89 12.47 12.97
C TYR A 185 -0.89 13.19 14.30
N GLY A 186 -1.82 12.84 15.17
CA GLY A 186 -1.90 13.29 16.54
C GLY A 186 -2.07 12.13 17.50
N GLU A 187 -1.40 12.20 18.64
CA GLU A 187 -1.57 11.23 19.72
C GLU A 187 -1.79 11.94 21.06
N TYR A 188 -2.73 11.42 21.83
CA TYR A 188 -2.90 11.70 23.24
C TYR A 188 -2.67 10.42 24.04
N LYS A 189 -1.89 10.50 25.09
CA LYS A 189 -1.53 9.35 25.92
C LYS A 189 -1.53 9.72 27.39
N ASN A 190 -2.45 9.15 28.14
CA ASN A 190 -2.50 9.25 29.58
C ASN A 190 -2.47 7.85 30.20
N THR A 191 -1.30 7.42 30.62
CA THR A 191 -1.08 6.07 31.18
C THR A 191 -1.71 5.89 32.57
N VAL A 192 -1.83 6.96 33.36
CA VAL A 192 -2.46 6.90 34.70
C VAL A 192 -3.94 6.66 34.61
N GLN A 193 -4.60 7.32 33.65
CA GLN A 193 -6.02 7.16 33.42
C GLN A 193 -6.34 6.07 32.38
N GLU A 194 -5.33 5.37 31.86
CA GLU A 194 -5.44 4.40 30.77
C GLU A 194 -6.27 4.95 29.59
N PHE A 195 -6.05 6.20 29.21
CA PHE A 195 -6.77 6.87 28.14
C PHE A 195 -5.83 7.25 27.01
N PHE A 196 -6.13 6.71 25.80
CA PHE A 196 -5.31 6.89 24.64
C PHE A 196 -6.17 7.27 23.43
N ILE A 197 -5.71 8.25 22.68
CA ILE A 197 -6.31 8.66 21.41
C ILE A 197 -5.20 8.74 20.38
N THR A 198 -5.41 8.18 19.21
CA THR A 198 -4.60 8.43 18.03
C THR A 198 -5.50 8.82 16.87
N ALA A 199 -5.05 9.77 16.06
CA ALA A 199 -5.74 10.13 14.83
C ALA A 199 -4.72 10.40 13.73
N ALA A 200 -4.97 9.89 12.54
CA ALA A 200 -4.15 10.13 11.36
C ALA A 200 -5.03 10.51 10.16
N LEU A 201 -4.69 11.62 9.52
CA LEU A 201 -5.28 12.05 8.26
C LEU A 201 -4.23 11.96 7.18
N THR A 202 -4.47 11.10 6.19
CA THR A 202 -3.57 10.93 5.05
C THR A 202 -4.28 11.36 3.77
N TYR A 203 -3.63 12.23 3.01
CA TYR A 203 -3.98 12.55 1.63
C TYR A 203 -2.89 12.01 0.72
N SER A 204 -3.30 11.33 -0.36
CA SER A 204 -2.39 10.85 -1.40
C SER A 204 -2.95 11.18 -2.78
N ARG A 205 -2.08 11.71 -3.65
CA ARG A 205 -2.40 11.94 -5.06
C ARG A 205 -1.34 11.27 -5.93
N SER A 206 -1.81 10.48 -6.90
CA SER A 206 -0.97 9.76 -7.85
C SER A 206 -1.31 10.21 -9.28
N ASN A 207 -0.30 10.69 -10.01
CA ASN A 207 -0.41 11.04 -11.42
C ASN A 207 0.39 10.01 -12.23
N ARG A 208 -0.24 9.43 -13.24
CA ARG A 208 0.33 8.39 -14.11
C ARG A 208 0.22 8.82 -15.57
N ASN A 209 1.20 8.39 -16.39
CA ASN A 209 1.16 8.64 -17.82
C ASN A 209 0.39 7.56 -18.61
N THR A 210 0.03 6.45 -17.96
CA THR A 210 -0.69 5.34 -18.59
C THR A 210 -1.86 4.89 -17.75
N LEU A 211 -2.89 4.37 -18.41
CA LEU A 211 -4.09 3.78 -17.81
C LEU A 211 -4.36 2.43 -18.46
N PHE A 212 -4.90 1.46 -17.69
CA PHE A 212 -5.37 0.23 -18.26
C PHE A 212 -6.80 0.38 -18.77
N GLU A 213 -6.98 0.02 -20.03
CA GLU A 213 -8.29 -0.18 -20.65
C GLU A 213 -8.78 -1.58 -20.32
N GLN A 214 -9.92 -1.68 -19.66
CA GLN A 214 -10.56 -2.93 -19.33
C GLN A 214 -11.57 -3.29 -20.41
N SER A 215 -11.42 -4.46 -21.02
CA SER A 215 -12.40 -5.06 -21.92
C SER A 215 -12.94 -6.34 -21.28
N VAL A 216 -14.25 -6.43 -21.14
CA VAL A 216 -14.93 -7.58 -20.53
C VAL A 216 -15.71 -8.31 -21.61
N SER A 217 -15.47 -9.62 -21.73
CA SER A 217 -16.25 -10.56 -22.55
C SER A 217 -16.79 -11.69 -21.67
N GLU A 218 -17.62 -12.57 -22.23
CA GLU A 218 -18.15 -13.73 -21.50
C GLU A 218 -17.03 -14.62 -20.95
N ASP A 219 -15.93 -14.78 -21.70
CA ASP A 219 -14.85 -15.72 -21.38
C ASP A 219 -13.61 -15.06 -20.77
N ALA A 220 -13.41 -13.74 -20.95
CA ALA A 220 -12.17 -13.09 -20.57
C ALA A 220 -12.34 -11.63 -20.17
N ILE A 221 -11.46 -11.20 -19.27
CA ILE A 221 -11.22 -9.80 -18.91
C ILE A 221 -9.82 -9.46 -19.41
N VAL A 222 -9.72 -8.49 -20.30
CA VAL A 222 -8.43 -8.06 -20.87
C VAL A 222 -8.12 -6.65 -20.42
N TYR A 223 -6.95 -6.47 -19.81
CA TYR A 223 -6.41 -5.17 -19.44
C TYR A 223 -5.30 -4.80 -20.42
N THR A 224 -5.58 -3.84 -21.29
CA THR A 224 -4.60 -3.29 -22.24
C THR A 224 -4.10 -1.94 -21.77
N ARG A 225 -2.79 -1.74 -21.67
CA ARG A 225 -2.21 -0.46 -21.29
C ARG A 225 -2.35 0.56 -22.41
N ARG A 226 -2.81 1.76 -22.06
CA ARG A 226 -2.94 2.90 -22.97
C ARG A 226 -2.12 4.08 -22.48
N GLU A 227 -1.53 4.83 -23.39
CA GLU A 227 -0.90 6.10 -23.08
C GLU A 227 -1.99 7.15 -22.89
N LEU A 228 -2.40 7.32 -21.64
CA LEU A 228 -3.43 8.24 -21.22
C LEU A 228 -3.06 8.79 -19.84
N PRO A 229 -2.63 10.08 -19.77
CA PRO A 229 -2.39 10.72 -18.50
C PRO A 229 -3.63 10.72 -17.64
N ASN A 230 -3.49 10.27 -16.40
CA ASN A 230 -4.59 10.14 -15.47
C ASN A 230 -4.13 10.44 -14.04
N HIS A 231 -5.09 10.63 -13.13
CA HIS A 231 -4.81 10.85 -11.74
C HIS A 231 -5.77 10.07 -10.84
N SER A 232 -5.30 9.79 -9.67
CA SER A 232 -6.13 9.29 -8.57
C SER A 232 -5.75 9.99 -7.28
N ASP A 233 -6.72 10.28 -6.44
CA ASP A 233 -6.53 10.85 -5.12
C ASP A 233 -7.29 10.05 -4.07
N SER A 234 -6.77 10.05 -2.87
CA SER A 234 -7.39 9.38 -1.73
C SER A 234 -7.23 10.19 -0.46
N TRP A 235 -8.26 10.17 0.36
CA TRP A 235 -8.31 10.67 1.72
C TRP A 235 -8.58 9.51 2.66
N ASN A 236 -7.76 9.37 3.68
CA ASN A 236 -7.93 8.35 4.71
C ASN A 236 -7.81 9.01 6.07
N LEU A 237 -8.87 8.91 6.87
CA LEU A 237 -8.87 9.30 8.27
C LEU A 237 -8.98 8.03 9.11
N SER A 238 -8.00 7.76 9.94
CA SER A 238 -8.04 6.69 10.93
C SER A 238 -7.94 7.26 12.33
N SER A 239 -8.70 6.72 13.27
CA SER A 239 -8.66 7.13 14.67
C SER A 239 -8.87 5.91 15.55
N THR A 240 -8.09 5.83 16.62
CA THR A 240 -8.29 4.82 17.68
C THR A 240 -8.42 5.54 19.00
N LEU A 241 -9.52 5.23 19.69
CA LEU A 241 -9.80 5.65 21.06
C LEU A 241 -9.74 4.41 21.93
N SER A 242 -9.00 4.45 23.03
CA SER A 242 -9.05 3.37 24.02
C SER A 242 -9.08 3.91 25.44
N LYS A 243 -9.83 3.21 26.29
CA LYS A 243 -10.04 3.57 27.69
C LYS A 243 -10.05 2.30 28.55
N GLY A 244 -9.20 2.26 29.58
CA GLY A 244 -9.29 1.35 30.68
C GLY A 244 -10.14 1.97 31.81
N ILE A 245 -11.02 1.17 32.43
CA ILE A 245 -11.81 1.52 33.59
C ILE A 245 -11.42 0.51 34.67
N TYR A 246 -10.47 0.92 35.49
CA TYR A 246 -9.80 0.04 36.46
C TYR A 246 -10.79 -0.59 37.44
N ASP A 247 -11.69 0.23 38.03
CA ASP A 247 -12.67 -0.23 39.03
C ASP A 247 -13.64 -1.30 38.49
N TRP A 248 -13.82 -1.34 37.18
CA TRP A 248 -14.70 -2.31 36.51
C TRP A 248 -13.93 -3.43 35.81
N HIS A 249 -12.60 -3.40 35.88
CA HIS A 249 -11.74 -4.34 35.13
C HIS A 249 -12.10 -4.40 33.64
N LEU A 250 -12.44 -3.25 33.07
CA LEU A 250 -12.97 -3.08 31.73
C LEU A 250 -11.97 -2.31 30.86
N LYS A 251 -11.68 -2.85 29.68
CA LYS A 251 -10.93 -2.15 28.63
C LYS A 251 -11.81 -2.01 27.41
N THR A 252 -11.93 -0.80 26.90
CA THR A 252 -12.71 -0.50 25.71
C THR A 252 -11.84 0.15 24.65
N SER A 253 -12.06 -0.17 23.39
CA SER A 253 -11.46 0.57 22.28
C SER A 253 -12.45 0.70 21.12
N LEU A 254 -12.29 1.79 20.38
CA LEU A 254 -13.01 2.06 19.14
C LEU A 254 -12.01 2.50 18.08
N THR A 255 -11.90 1.73 17.00
CA THR A 255 -11.15 2.12 15.81
C THR A 255 -12.13 2.57 14.74
N LEU A 256 -11.89 3.75 14.16
CA LEU A 256 -12.65 4.32 13.06
C LEU A 256 -11.74 4.49 11.86
N LEU A 257 -12.23 4.13 10.68
CA LEU A 257 -11.59 4.37 9.41
C LEU A 257 -12.60 4.99 8.45
N LEU A 258 -12.26 6.16 7.92
CA LEU A 258 -12.98 6.81 6.83
C LEU A 258 -12.03 6.88 5.63
N SER A 259 -12.48 6.39 4.49
CA SER A 259 -11.70 6.43 3.25
C SER A 259 -12.54 6.94 2.10
N ARG A 260 -11.95 7.82 1.31
CA ARG A 260 -12.50 8.26 0.02
C ARG A 260 -11.40 8.17 -1.01
N SER A 261 -11.69 7.50 -2.12
CA SER A 261 -10.80 7.42 -3.27
C SER A 261 -11.55 7.86 -4.52
N ASN A 262 -10.90 8.71 -5.31
CA ASN A 262 -11.36 9.11 -6.63
C ASN A 262 -10.29 8.76 -7.66
N GLY A 263 -10.71 8.50 -8.88
CA GLY A 263 -9.78 8.23 -9.97
C GLY A 263 -10.50 8.09 -11.30
N GLU A 264 -9.75 7.64 -12.28
CA GLU A 264 -10.22 7.45 -13.64
C GLU A 264 -10.04 5.98 -14.03
N GLN A 265 -11.01 5.45 -14.75
CA GLN A 265 -10.97 4.12 -15.36
C GLN A 265 -11.36 4.19 -16.83
N LEU A 266 -10.74 3.36 -17.64
CA LEU A 266 -11.04 3.25 -19.07
C LEU A 266 -11.65 1.88 -19.31
N THR A 267 -12.90 1.86 -19.77
CA THR A 267 -13.64 0.62 -20.06
C THR A 267 -13.97 0.58 -21.53
N ARG A 268 -13.73 -0.59 -22.16
CA ARG A 268 -14.14 -0.85 -23.53
C ARG A 268 -15.48 -1.57 -23.50
N LEU A 269 -16.48 -0.97 -24.11
CA LEU A 269 -17.83 -1.50 -24.22
C LEU A 269 -18.15 -1.77 -25.69
N ALA A 270 -18.86 -2.87 -25.96
CA ALA A 270 -19.48 -3.07 -27.27
C ALA A 270 -20.84 -2.38 -27.30
N ASP A 271 -21.11 -1.61 -28.33
CA ASP A 271 -22.44 -1.06 -28.57
C ASP A 271 -23.40 -2.17 -29.08
N SER A 272 -24.69 -1.85 -29.17
CA SER A 272 -25.72 -2.76 -29.66
C SER A 272 -25.51 -3.25 -31.12
N LYS A 273 -24.56 -2.63 -31.83
CA LYS A 273 -24.18 -2.98 -33.21
C LYS A 273 -22.86 -3.74 -33.28
N GLY A 274 -22.25 -4.06 -32.11
CA GLY A 274 -20.98 -4.73 -32.02
C GLY A 274 -19.74 -3.85 -32.20
N ASN A 275 -19.90 -2.50 -32.36
CA ASN A 275 -18.76 -1.59 -32.41
C ASN A 275 -18.18 -1.41 -31.00
N GLN A 276 -16.86 -1.50 -30.89
CA GLN A 276 -16.18 -1.31 -29.62
C GLN A 276 -15.83 0.16 -29.41
N GLN A 277 -16.29 0.72 -28.30
CA GLN A 277 -15.98 2.09 -27.89
C GLN A 277 -15.30 2.12 -26.53
N SER A 278 -14.20 2.86 -26.43
CA SER A 278 -13.51 3.12 -25.18
C SER A 278 -14.15 4.30 -24.46
N LEU A 279 -14.58 4.10 -23.24
CA LEU A 279 -15.21 5.11 -22.39
C LEU A 279 -14.34 5.40 -21.18
N LEU A 280 -13.85 6.64 -21.09
CA LEU A 280 -13.18 7.14 -19.89
C LEU A 280 -14.23 7.60 -18.88
N GLN A 281 -14.17 7.01 -17.69
CA GLN A 281 -15.11 7.29 -16.61
C GLN A 281 -14.35 7.64 -15.33
N THR A 282 -14.89 8.57 -14.56
CA THR A 282 -14.44 8.81 -13.19
C THR A 282 -15.10 7.78 -12.27
N TYR A 283 -14.36 7.34 -11.27
CA TYR A 283 -14.92 6.55 -10.18
C TYR A 283 -14.69 7.25 -8.85
N ARG A 284 -15.59 7.02 -7.91
CA ARG A 284 -15.46 7.39 -6.51
C ARG A 284 -15.84 6.21 -5.63
N TYR A 285 -15.02 5.94 -4.65
CA TYR A 285 -15.25 4.94 -3.62
C TYR A 285 -15.21 5.60 -2.25
N ASP A 286 -16.29 5.48 -1.47
CA ASP A 286 -16.39 5.93 -0.09
C ASP A 286 -16.51 4.70 0.82
N TYR A 287 -15.77 4.70 1.93
CA TYR A 287 -15.76 3.60 2.89
C TYR A 287 -15.66 4.12 4.32
N LEU A 288 -16.52 3.59 5.18
CA LEU A 288 -16.51 3.78 6.63
C LEU A 288 -16.35 2.42 7.29
N LYS A 289 -15.43 2.31 8.25
CA LYS A 289 -15.28 1.14 9.10
C LYS A 289 -15.26 1.57 10.56
N ALA A 290 -15.99 0.86 11.41
CA ALA A 290 -15.97 1.03 12.85
C ALA A 290 -15.74 -0.33 13.52
N GLU A 291 -14.76 -0.37 14.44
CA GLU A 291 -14.37 -1.57 15.16
C GLU A 291 -14.39 -1.30 16.67
N PRO A 292 -15.54 -1.43 17.34
CA PRO A 292 -15.61 -1.45 18.80
C PRO A 292 -15.07 -2.77 19.35
N LYS A 293 -14.27 -2.68 20.40
CA LYS A 293 -13.76 -3.82 21.15
C LYS A 293 -13.94 -3.55 22.65
N ILE A 294 -14.42 -4.55 23.38
CA ILE A 294 -14.62 -4.50 24.82
C ILE A 294 -14.00 -5.76 25.40
N ILE A 295 -13.13 -5.59 26.39
CA ILE A 295 -12.56 -6.68 27.18
C ILE A 295 -12.98 -6.45 28.63
N TRP A 296 -13.62 -7.44 29.22
CA TRP A 296 -14.06 -7.41 30.60
C TRP A 296 -13.51 -8.61 31.35
N SER A 297 -12.70 -8.34 32.37
CA SER A 297 -12.02 -9.34 33.18
C SER A 297 -12.29 -9.09 34.67
N PRO A 298 -13.55 -9.36 35.15
CA PRO A 298 -13.98 -9.03 36.52
C PRO A 298 -13.26 -9.85 37.58
N ALA A 299 -12.69 -10.97 37.21
CA ALA A 299 -11.92 -11.86 38.09
C ALA A 299 -10.84 -12.57 37.29
N ASP A 300 -9.78 -13.00 37.96
CA ASP A 300 -8.64 -13.72 37.32
C ASP A 300 -9.06 -15.02 36.61
N VAL A 301 -10.23 -15.55 36.96
CA VAL A 301 -10.78 -16.80 36.41
C VAL A 301 -11.69 -16.58 35.20
N PHE A 302 -12.03 -15.35 34.85
CA PHE A 302 -12.98 -15.06 33.78
C PHE A 302 -12.63 -13.85 32.97
N GLU A 303 -12.63 -14.00 31.65
CA GLU A 303 -12.52 -12.91 30.68
C GLU A 303 -13.60 -13.04 29.59
N ALA A 304 -14.23 -11.94 29.27
CA ALA A 304 -15.12 -11.79 28.11
C ALA A 304 -14.59 -10.74 27.16
N GLU A 305 -14.37 -11.13 25.91
CA GLU A 305 -13.97 -10.22 24.83
C GLU A 305 -15.10 -10.13 23.79
N TYR A 306 -15.60 -8.94 23.55
CA TYR A 306 -16.50 -8.63 22.45
C TYR A 306 -15.81 -7.75 21.44
N HIS A 307 -15.84 -8.14 20.17
CA HIS A 307 -15.31 -7.38 19.06
C HIS A 307 -16.33 -7.37 17.91
N ALA A 308 -16.64 -6.19 17.40
CA ALA A 308 -17.46 -6.05 16.21
C ALA A 308 -16.72 -5.27 15.13
N THR A 309 -17.04 -5.54 13.89
CA THR A 309 -16.63 -4.80 12.71
C THR A 309 -17.87 -4.39 11.95
N LEU A 310 -18.07 -3.10 11.76
CA LEU A 310 -19.09 -2.52 10.92
C LEU A 310 -18.38 -1.84 9.74
N GLY A 311 -18.57 -2.38 8.54
CA GLY A 311 -18.11 -1.80 7.28
C GLY A 311 -19.29 -1.26 6.48
N TYR A 312 -19.22 -0.03 6.03
CA TYR A 312 -20.17 0.56 5.10
C TYR A 312 -19.42 1.24 3.98
N GLY A 313 -19.65 0.81 2.76
CA GLY A 313 -18.97 1.34 1.59
C GLY A 313 -19.90 1.50 0.40
N GLY A 314 -19.43 2.21 -0.61
CA GLY A 314 -20.15 2.34 -1.86
C GLY A 314 -19.28 2.97 -2.94
N SER A 315 -19.59 2.62 -4.17
CA SER A 315 -18.91 3.12 -5.37
C SER A 315 -19.87 3.84 -6.31
N LYS A 316 -19.34 4.86 -6.99
CA LYS A 316 -19.97 5.53 -8.12
C LYS A 316 -19.05 5.43 -9.32
N ILE A 317 -19.63 5.19 -10.49
CA ILE A 317 -18.88 5.10 -11.74
C ILE A 317 -19.59 5.96 -12.81
N GLY A 318 -18.83 6.82 -13.44
CA GLY A 318 -19.35 7.69 -14.52
C GLY A 318 -20.45 8.64 -14.03
N SER A 319 -21.55 8.64 -14.73
CA SER A 319 -22.71 9.49 -14.44
C SER A 319 -23.66 8.95 -13.37
N ASP A 320 -23.37 7.78 -12.78
CA ASP A 320 -24.19 7.23 -11.71
C ASP A 320 -24.28 8.20 -10.54
N THR A 321 -25.50 8.51 -10.15
CA THR A 321 -25.77 9.43 -9.02
C THR A 321 -25.86 8.68 -7.69
N ARG A 322 -26.08 7.39 -7.72
CA ARG A 322 -26.24 6.55 -6.52
C ARG A 322 -24.99 5.75 -6.23
N LEU A 323 -24.58 5.73 -4.97
CA LEU A 323 -23.63 4.77 -4.47
C LEU A 323 -24.30 3.40 -4.42
N THR A 324 -23.65 2.36 -4.95
CA THR A 324 -24.07 1.00 -4.65
C THR A 324 -23.59 0.66 -3.24
N PRO A 325 -24.48 0.62 -2.24
CA PRO A 325 -24.05 0.40 -0.88
C PRO A 325 -23.64 -1.06 -0.65
N LEU A 326 -22.62 -1.22 0.17
CA LEU A 326 -22.16 -2.50 0.70
C LEU A 326 -22.12 -2.36 2.21
N LEU A 327 -22.86 -3.20 2.93
CA LEU A 327 -22.83 -3.28 4.37
C LEU A 327 -22.18 -4.62 4.77
N ASP A 328 -21.16 -4.55 5.59
CA ASP A 328 -20.47 -5.70 6.17
C ASP A 328 -20.50 -5.56 7.69
N PHE A 329 -21.13 -6.53 8.38
CA PHE A 329 -21.21 -6.55 9.83
C PHE A 329 -20.76 -7.91 10.34
N VAL A 330 -19.72 -7.90 11.16
CA VAL A 330 -19.18 -9.09 11.83
C VAL A 330 -19.12 -8.81 13.31
N GLN A 331 -19.57 -9.74 14.12
CA GLN A 331 -19.41 -9.66 15.57
C GLN A 331 -18.88 -10.98 16.11
N ARG A 332 -18.01 -10.88 17.11
CA ARG A 332 -17.35 -12.00 17.77
C ARG A 332 -17.44 -11.83 19.27
N LEU A 333 -17.76 -12.93 19.94
CA LEU A 333 -17.72 -13.03 21.39
C LEU A 333 -16.79 -14.17 21.77
N HIS A 334 -15.81 -13.88 22.62
CA HIS A 334 -14.92 -14.87 23.20
C HIS A 334 -15.10 -14.85 24.73
N LEU A 335 -15.30 -16.02 25.32
CA LEU A 335 -15.37 -16.19 26.77
C LEU A 335 -14.23 -17.15 27.16
N THR A 336 -13.42 -16.75 28.13
CA THR A 336 -12.34 -17.58 28.70
C THR A 336 -12.60 -17.78 30.17
N PHE A 337 -12.58 -19.04 30.60
CA PHE A 337 -12.66 -19.45 31.99
C PHE A 337 -11.37 -20.19 32.36
N SER A 338 -10.60 -19.66 33.32
CA SER A 338 -9.34 -20.24 33.79
C SER A 338 -9.53 -20.86 35.16
N ILE A 339 -9.51 -22.19 35.26
CA ILE A 339 -9.71 -22.95 36.51
C ILE A 339 -8.46 -23.77 36.77
N GLY A 340 -7.60 -23.31 37.68
CA GLY A 340 -6.32 -23.94 38.00
C GLY A 340 -5.38 -23.93 36.78
N GLN A 341 -5.12 -25.10 36.20
CA GLN A 341 -4.26 -25.28 35.04
C GLN A 341 -5.04 -25.47 33.71
N VAL A 342 -6.36 -25.32 33.76
CA VAL A 342 -7.25 -25.55 32.61
C VAL A 342 -7.92 -24.27 32.16
N ASP A 343 -7.78 -23.95 30.87
CA ASP A 343 -8.50 -22.87 30.21
C ASP A 343 -9.59 -23.44 29.32
N LEU A 344 -10.85 -23.06 29.63
CA LEU A 344 -12.00 -23.33 28.77
C LEU A 344 -12.27 -22.07 27.95
N ARG A 345 -12.27 -22.19 26.61
CA ARG A 345 -12.56 -21.09 25.68
C ARG A 345 -13.78 -21.39 24.86
N LEU A 346 -14.76 -20.47 24.89
CA LEU A 346 -15.94 -20.50 24.06
C LEU A 346 -15.89 -19.32 23.11
N SER A 347 -16.20 -19.55 21.83
CA SER A 347 -16.27 -18.48 20.83
C SER A 347 -17.52 -18.59 19.99
N GLY A 348 -18.12 -17.44 19.71
CA GLY A 348 -19.25 -17.30 18.79
C GLY A 348 -18.96 -16.20 17.79
N GLU A 349 -19.37 -16.41 16.54
CA GLU A 349 -19.20 -15.43 15.48
C GLU A 349 -20.52 -15.32 14.69
N HIS A 350 -20.87 -14.08 14.33
CA HIS A 350 -22.05 -13.81 13.51
C HIS A 350 -21.66 -12.86 12.38
N TYR A 351 -22.09 -13.20 11.17
CA TYR A 351 -21.88 -12.41 9.96
C TYR A 351 -23.20 -11.93 9.38
N ARG A 352 -23.18 -10.71 8.86
CA ARG A 352 -24.26 -10.20 8.02
C ARG A 352 -23.65 -9.32 6.92
N ASN A 353 -23.85 -9.73 5.68
CA ASN A 353 -23.45 -8.97 4.51
C ASN A 353 -24.69 -8.58 3.71
N ASP A 354 -24.78 -7.29 3.37
CA ASP A 354 -25.84 -6.75 2.53
C ASP A 354 -25.18 -6.12 1.28
N LEU A 355 -25.46 -6.71 0.12
CA LEU A 355 -24.84 -6.35 -1.16
C LEU A 355 -25.66 -5.31 -1.95
N GLY A 356 -26.52 -4.52 -1.27
CA GLY A 356 -27.24 -3.41 -1.92
C GLY A 356 -28.18 -3.84 -3.04
N GLY A 357 -28.98 -4.79 -2.76
CA GLY A 357 -30.03 -5.36 -3.59
C GLY A 357 -30.71 -6.46 -2.79
N ASN A 358 -31.79 -7.04 -3.21
CA ASN A 358 -32.56 -8.05 -2.45
C ASN A 358 -31.78 -9.36 -2.13
N THR A 359 -30.46 -9.35 -2.13
CA THR A 359 -29.58 -10.49 -1.81
C THR A 359 -28.93 -10.30 -0.45
N HIS A 360 -29.48 -10.93 0.57
CA HIS A 360 -28.86 -11.07 1.89
C HIS A 360 -28.10 -12.40 1.92
N LEU A 361 -26.79 -12.35 2.20
CA LEU A 361 -25.98 -13.53 2.54
C LEU A 361 -25.85 -13.57 4.06
N ASN A 362 -26.46 -14.56 4.69
CA ASN A 362 -26.33 -14.82 6.13
C ASN A 362 -25.32 -15.93 6.37
#